data_edb141a89a767cf0a47fa94aa4d6a3e0
#
_entry.id   edb141a89a767cf0a47fa94aa4d6a3e0
#
_cell.length_a   1.000
_cell.length_b   1.000
_cell.length_c   1.000
_cell.angle_alpha   90.00
_cell.angle_beta   90.00
_cell.angle_gamma   90.00
#
_symmetry.space_group_name_H-M   'P 1'
#
loop_
_entity.id
_entity.type
_entity.pdbx_description
1 polymer ?
#
loop_
_entity_poly.entity_id
_entity_poly.type
_entity_poly.pdbx_seq_one_letter_code
_entity_poly.pdbx_strand_id
1 'polypeptide(L)'
;DTKELQNSTKNLGEALQQLPGMKLRESGGVGSDMQLMLDGFSGNHVKVFIDGVPQEGAGTAFDINNIPVNYAERIEVYKGVVPVGFGTDAIGGVINIVTNKSKRNWFLDASYSYGSFNTHKSYVNFGQTFANGFTYEINAFQNFSDNDYYIDNEVRRFEIMEDGSIYFPPQDGKKYRVKRFNDQFHNEAVIAKLGFTGKTWADRLMFSLGYTHFYKEIQTGVYQETVFGEKFRHGYSLMPSVEYKKHNLLVRNLDLTLTANYNHNFTNNVDTASRHYNWLGEYYDNGVRGEQAYQRSQSKNTNWNATGNLNYRFGRIHTLTFHHVASNFRRTSRSYTGTSSVLTAFDIPKVTR
;
A
#
# COMPACT_ATOMS: atom_id res chain seq x y z
N ASP A 1 1.85 -19.54 8.18
CA ASP A 1 3.25 -19.63 7.77
C ASP A 1 3.34 -19.36 6.27
N THR A 2 4.23 -18.48 5.86
CA THR A 2 4.42 -18.11 4.46
C THR A 2 5.56 -18.87 3.78
N LYS A 3 6.26 -19.75 4.49
CA LYS A 3 7.46 -20.45 4.00
C LYS A 3 7.25 -21.21 2.70
N GLU A 4 6.09 -21.86 2.54
CA GLU A 4 5.77 -22.57 1.29
C GLU A 4 5.53 -21.61 0.12
N LEU A 5 5.14 -20.37 0.39
CA LEU A 5 4.85 -19.35 -0.60
C LEU A 5 6.07 -18.48 -0.94
N GLN A 6 7.10 -18.48 -0.08
CA GLN A 6 8.31 -17.66 -0.25
C GLN A 6 9.11 -18.02 -1.52
N ASN A 7 8.96 -19.24 -2.02
CA ASN A 7 9.54 -19.67 -3.31
C ASN A 7 8.67 -19.30 -4.51
N SER A 8 7.62 -18.52 -4.34
CA SER A 8 6.73 -18.08 -5.41
C SER A 8 6.89 -16.58 -5.66
N THR A 9 6.44 -16.13 -6.83
CA THR A 9 6.43 -14.70 -7.22
C THR A 9 5.23 -13.93 -6.68
N LYS A 10 4.50 -14.52 -5.70
CA LYS A 10 3.27 -13.97 -5.14
C LYS A 10 3.53 -12.74 -4.28
N ASN A 11 2.57 -11.85 -4.27
CA ASN A 11 2.47 -10.76 -3.29
C ASN A 11 1.67 -11.20 -2.05
N LEU A 12 1.63 -10.36 -1.03
CA LEU A 12 0.88 -10.66 0.19
C LEU A 12 -0.63 -10.74 -0.04
N GLY A 13 -1.19 -9.98 -0.97
CA GLY A 13 -2.59 -10.05 -1.35
C GLY A 13 -2.96 -11.42 -1.91
N GLU A 14 -2.18 -11.93 -2.88
CA GLU A 14 -2.35 -13.26 -3.46
C GLU A 14 -2.17 -14.39 -2.41
N ALA A 15 -1.27 -14.20 -1.45
CA ALA A 15 -1.10 -15.14 -0.34
C ALA A 15 -2.33 -15.15 0.60
N LEU A 16 -2.89 -13.97 0.89
CA LEU A 16 -4.09 -13.83 1.71
C LEU A 16 -5.31 -14.46 1.05
N GLN A 17 -5.45 -14.37 -0.26
CA GLN A 17 -6.58 -14.93 -1.01
C GLN A 17 -6.71 -16.45 -0.84
N GLN A 18 -5.63 -17.14 -0.46
CA GLN A 18 -5.66 -18.57 -0.21
C GLN A 18 -6.28 -18.94 1.16
N LEU A 19 -6.52 -17.96 2.01
CA LEU A 19 -7.10 -18.17 3.33
C LEU A 19 -8.64 -18.21 3.27
N PRO A 20 -9.29 -19.11 4.01
CA PRO A 20 -10.75 -19.16 4.06
C PRO A 20 -11.37 -17.82 4.48
N GLY A 21 -12.41 -17.38 3.76
CA GLY A 21 -13.12 -16.13 4.02
C GLY A 21 -12.43 -14.86 3.52
N MET A 22 -11.24 -14.99 2.94
CA MET A 22 -10.55 -13.88 2.28
C MET A 22 -10.92 -13.81 0.81
N LYS A 23 -11.25 -12.62 0.34
CA LYS A 23 -11.44 -12.32 -1.08
C LYS A 23 -10.64 -11.09 -1.45
N LEU A 24 -9.98 -11.17 -2.58
CA LEU A 24 -9.23 -10.07 -3.17
C LEU A 24 -9.93 -9.71 -4.48
N ARG A 25 -10.27 -8.45 -4.65
CA ARG A 25 -10.75 -7.91 -5.92
C ARG A 25 -9.73 -6.89 -6.41
N GLU A 26 -9.12 -7.18 -7.54
CA GLU A 26 -8.21 -6.31 -8.25
C GLU A 26 -8.89 -5.72 -9.48
N SER A 27 -8.59 -4.47 -9.79
CA SER A 27 -9.20 -3.76 -10.92
C SER A 27 -8.40 -3.87 -12.22
N GLY A 28 -7.22 -4.51 -12.20
CA GLY A 28 -6.34 -4.59 -13.36
C GLY A 28 -5.05 -5.34 -13.10
N GLY A 29 -3.97 -4.95 -13.78
CA GLY A 29 -2.64 -5.52 -13.65
C GLY A 29 -1.89 -5.12 -12.37
N VAL A 30 -0.58 -5.28 -12.40
CA VAL A 30 0.31 -4.92 -11.27
C VAL A 30 0.10 -3.46 -10.84
N GLY A 31 -0.03 -3.21 -9.54
CA GLY A 31 -0.28 -1.86 -9.00
C GLY A 31 -1.71 -1.35 -9.20
N SER A 32 -2.64 -2.20 -9.65
CA SER A 32 -4.06 -1.82 -9.72
C SER A 32 -4.67 -1.64 -8.33
N ASP A 33 -5.75 -0.88 -8.27
CA ASP A 33 -6.47 -0.69 -7.01
C ASP A 33 -7.05 -2.03 -6.55
N MET A 34 -6.80 -2.35 -5.29
CA MET A 34 -7.19 -3.60 -4.66
C MET A 34 -8.22 -3.36 -3.56
N GLN A 35 -9.21 -4.21 -3.51
CA GLN A 35 -10.15 -4.29 -2.40
C GLN A 35 -10.00 -5.64 -1.70
N LEU A 36 -9.51 -5.59 -0.47
CA LEU A 36 -9.43 -6.75 0.40
C LEU A 36 -10.74 -6.90 1.18
N MET A 37 -11.28 -8.11 1.18
CA MET A 37 -12.50 -8.46 1.91
C MET A 37 -12.21 -9.63 2.86
N LEU A 38 -12.67 -9.52 4.08
CA LEU A 38 -12.59 -10.56 5.12
C LEU A 38 -14.01 -10.87 5.61
N ASP A 39 -14.51 -12.08 5.31
CA ASP A 39 -15.86 -12.54 5.67
C ASP A 39 -16.98 -11.53 5.31
N GLY A 40 -16.82 -10.83 4.15
CA GLY A 40 -17.75 -9.82 3.65
C GLY A 40 -17.46 -8.39 4.09
N PHE A 41 -16.58 -8.17 5.06
CA PHE A 41 -16.15 -6.83 5.47
C PHE A 41 -15.00 -6.33 4.58
N SER A 42 -14.99 -5.03 4.26
CA SER A 42 -13.96 -4.41 3.44
C SER A 42 -13.63 -2.98 3.89
N GLY A 43 -12.62 -2.39 3.27
CA GLY A 43 -12.20 -1.01 3.55
C GLY A 43 -11.75 -0.82 5.00
N ASN A 44 -12.25 0.21 5.66
CA ASN A 44 -11.83 0.57 7.03
C ASN A 44 -12.23 -0.43 8.11
N HIS A 45 -13.09 -1.41 7.79
CA HIS A 45 -13.52 -2.45 8.73
C HIS A 45 -12.48 -3.56 8.89
N VAL A 46 -11.56 -3.71 7.95
CA VAL A 46 -10.44 -4.65 8.02
C VAL A 46 -9.14 -3.86 8.19
N LYS A 47 -8.47 -4.06 9.31
CA LYS A 47 -7.24 -3.33 9.62
C LYS A 47 -6.01 -4.17 9.31
N VAL A 48 -5.01 -3.53 8.73
CA VAL A 48 -3.73 -4.16 8.41
C VAL A 48 -2.65 -3.61 9.33
N PHE A 49 -1.87 -4.52 9.88
CA PHE A 49 -0.72 -4.22 10.74
C PHE A 49 0.53 -4.90 10.20
N ILE A 50 1.66 -4.31 10.45
CA ILE A 50 2.98 -4.93 10.25
C ILE A 50 3.70 -4.90 11.60
N ASP A 51 4.05 -6.08 12.12
CA ASP A 51 4.65 -6.25 13.45
C ASP A 51 3.87 -5.57 14.59
N GLY A 52 2.54 -5.48 14.46
CA GLY A 52 1.67 -4.79 15.40
C GLY A 52 1.58 -3.27 15.21
N VAL A 53 2.21 -2.72 14.17
CA VAL A 53 2.14 -1.29 13.82
C VAL A 53 1.04 -1.10 12.75
N PRO A 54 0.02 -0.26 12.99
CA PRO A 54 -1.05 -0.04 12.02
C PRO A 54 -0.53 0.61 10.74
N GLN A 55 -1.00 0.13 9.59
CA GLN A 55 -0.58 0.60 8.26
C GLN A 55 -1.52 1.66 7.66
N GLU A 56 -2.36 2.27 8.45
CA GLU A 56 -3.23 3.34 7.98
C GLU A 56 -2.41 4.52 7.43
N GLY A 57 -2.74 4.94 6.21
CA GLY A 57 -2.06 6.07 5.56
C GLY A 57 -0.68 5.75 4.97
N ALA A 58 -0.29 4.48 4.88
CA ALA A 58 1.00 4.09 4.31
C ALA A 58 1.14 4.38 2.80
N GLY A 59 0.00 4.57 2.10
CA GLY A 59 -0.03 4.94 0.67
C GLY A 59 0.08 3.77 -0.29
N THR A 60 -0.22 4.04 -1.56
CA THR A 60 -0.35 3.03 -2.63
C THR A 60 0.91 2.18 -2.84
N ALA A 61 2.10 2.75 -2.66
CA ALA A 61 3.33 1.99 -2.84
C ALA A 61 3.53 0.87 -1.81
N PHE A 62 2.85 0.96 -0.67
CA PHE A 62 2.91 -0.01 0.42
C PHE A 62 1.58 -0.77 0.60
N ASP A 63 0.76 -0.83 -0.42
CA ASP A 63 -0.44 -1.67 -0.42
C ASP A 63 -0.05 -3.16 -0.44
N ILE A 64 -0.87 -3.99 0.18
CA ILE A 64 -0.60 -5.43 0.36
C ILE A 64 -0.32 -6.15 -0.97
N ASN A 65 -0.95 -5.73 -2.08
CA ASN A 65 -0.72 -6.30 -3.40
C ASN A 65 0.63 -5.91 -4.02
N ASN A 66 1.33 -4.94 -3.45
CA ASN A 66 2.65 -4.49 -3.89
C ASN A 66 3.79 -5.03 -3.01
N ILE A 67 3.46 -5.64 -1.87
CA ILE A 67 4.44 -6.19 -0.94
C ILE A 67 4.70 -7.66 -1.30
N PRO A 68 5.95 -8.08 -1.56
CA PRO A 68 6.30 -9.48 -1.80
C PRO A 68 5.96 -10.38 -0.61
N VAL A 69 5.54 -11.62 -0.87
CA VAL A 69 5.25 -12.58 0.20
C VAL A 69 6.46 -12.87 1.09
N ASN A 70 7.67 -12.76 0.55
CA ASN A 70 8.94 -12.94 1.26
C ASN A 70 9.16 -11.90 2.37
N TYR A 71 8.46 -10.78 2.33
CA TYR A 71 8.49 -9.79 3.40
C TYR A 71 7.92 -10.33 4.71
N ALA A 72 7.00 -11.29 4.66
CA ALA A 72 6.34 -11.87 5.81
C ALA A 72 6.95 -13.23 6.19
N GLU A 73 7.25 -13.43 7.46
CA GLU A 73 7.50 -14.75 8.04
C GLU A 73 6.17 -15.52 8.18
N ARG A 74 5.14 -14.82 8.64
CA ARG A 74 3.78 -15.33 8.72
C ARG A 74 2.76 -14.21 8.66
N ILE A 75 1.55 -14.57 8.31
CA ILE A 75 0.39 -13.69 8.32
C ILE A 75 -0.57 -14.22 9.38
N GLU A 76 -0.97 -13.35 10.30
CA GLU A 76 -1.94 -13.64 11.35
C GLU A 76 -3.26 -12.96 10.97
N VAL A 77 -4.34 -13.73 10.90
CA VAL A 77 -5.67 -13.20 10.59
C VAL A 77 -6.58 -13.44 11.78
N TYR A 78 -7.09 -12.38 12.36
CA TYR A 78 -8.00 -12.40 13.49
C TYR A 78 -9.39 -12.03 12.99
N LYS A 79 -10.34 -12.97 13.14
CA LYS A 79 -11.73 -12.85 12.70
C LYS A 79 -12.65 -12.72 13.91
N GLY A 80 -13.61 -11.82 13.85
CA GLY A 80 -14.58 -11.60 14.92
C GLY A 80 -13.97 -11.01 16.18
N VAL A 81 -13.36 -11.81 17.04
CA VAL A 81 -12.70 -11.33 18.27
C VAL A 81 -11.25 -10.98 17.99
N VAL A 82 -10.96 -9.69 18.00
CA VAL A 82 -9.62 -9.14 17.78
C VAL A 82 -8.89 -9.04 19.14
N PRO A 83 -7.62 -9.49 19.24
CA PRO A 83 -6.84 -9.30 20.45
C PRO A 83 -6.74 -7.82 20.83
N VAL A 84 -6.82 -7.52 22.13
CA VAL A 84 -6.84 -6.15 22.68
C VAL A 84 -5.69 -5.29 22.16
N GLY A 85 -4.54 -5.90 21.86
CA GLY A 85 -3.34 -5.20 21.33
C GLY A 85 -3.48 -4.55 19.96
N PHE A 86 -4.55 -4.81 19.21
CA PHE A 86 -4.79 -4.22 17.88
C PHE A 86 -5.86 -3.11 17.86
N GLY A 87 -6.42 -2.76 19.00
CA GLY A 87 -7.47 -1.74 19.10
C GLY A 87 -8.88 -2.26 18.81
N THR A 88 -9.86 -1.37 18.82
CA THR A 88 -11.30 -1.71 18.80
C THR A 88 -12.00 -1.41 17.49
N ASP A 89 -11.35 -0.73 16.55
CA ASP A 89 -12.00 -0.20 15.32
C ASP A 89 -12.13 -1.25 14.19
N ALA A 90 -11.58 -2.45 14.37
CA ALA A 90 -11.53 -3.49 13.36
C ALA A 90 -12.73 -4.43 13.45
N ILE A 91 -13.92 -3.96 13.11
CA ILE A 91 -15.17 -4.73 13.21
C ILE A 91 -15.13 -6.00 12.33
N GLY A 92 -14.53 -5.92 11.14
CA GLY A 92 -14.39 -7.05 10.22
C GLY A 92 -13.22 -7.97 10.53
N GLY A 93 -12.23 -7.50 11.30
CA GLY A 93 -11.05 -8.27 11.67
C GLY A 93 -9.74 -7.54 11.43
N VAL A 94 -8.65 -8.23 11.80
CA VAL A 94 -7.28 -7.73 11.72
C VAL A 94 -6.40 -8.71 10.94
N ILE A 95 -5.56 -8.15 10.08
CA ILE A 95 -4.48 -8.85 9.39
C ILE A 95 -3.18 -8.29 9.92
N ASN A 96 -2.39 -9.12 10.59
CA ASN A 96 -1.07 -8.74 11.08
C ASN A 96 0.01 -9.49 10.29
N ILE A 97 0.81 -8.74 9.57
CA ILE A 97 1.95 -9.24 8.82
C ILE A 97 3.14 -9.24 9.77
N VAL A 98 3.62 -10.42 10.12
CA VAL A 98 4.80 -10.56 10.97
C VAL A 98 6.02 -10.71 10.08
N THR A 99 6.92 -9.73 10.15
CA THR A 99 8.15 -9.77 9.37
C THR A 99 9.16 -10.73 9.99
N ASN A 100 10.11 -11.17 9.17
CA ASN A 100 11.13 -12.11 9.63
C ASN A 100 11.93 -11.51 10.81
N LYS A 101 11.74 -12.08 12.00
CA LYS A 101 12.49 -11.75 13.21
C LYS A 101 13.59 -12.80 13.41
N SER A 102 14.47 -12.94 12.43
CA SER A 102 15.53 -13.95 12.47
C SER A 102 16.36 -13.83 13.76
N LYS A 103 16.45 -14.94 14.48
CA LYS A 103 17.38 -15.11 15.63
C LYS A 103 18.81 -15.47 15.18
N ARG A 104 19.09 -15.44 13.88
CA ARG A 104 20.38 -15.76 13.33
C ARG A 104 21.36 -14.57 13.47
N ASN A 105 22.63 -14.86 13.57
CA ASN A 105 23.65 -13.81 13.63
C ASN A 105 23.58 -12.91 12.40
N TRP A 106 23.30 -13.47 11.22
CA TRP A 106 23.01 -12.74 9.99
C TRP A 106 22.09 -13.56 9.08
N PHE A 107 21.38 -12.89 8.20
CA PHE A 107 20.57 -13.52 7.14
C PHE A 107 20.57 -12.63 5.89
N LEU A 108 20.44 -13.28 4.75
CA LEU A 108 20.18 -12.66 3.46
C LEU A 108 19.11 -13.48 2.75
N ASP A 109 18.05 -12.82 2.31
CA ASP A 109 17.04 -13.37 1.43
C ASP A 109 16.91 -12.42 0.24
N ALA A 110 17.03 -12.94 -0.98
CA ALA A 110 16.93 -12.16 -2.19
C ALA A 110 16.17 -12.95 -3.25
N SER A 111 15.30 -12.27 -3.97
CA SER A 111 14.56 -12.85 -5.09
C SER A 111 14.42 -11.86 -6.22
N TYR A 112 14.39 -12.40 -7.43
CA TYR A 112 14.06 -11.68 -8.64
C TYR A 112 13.14 -12.54 -9.50
N SER A 113 12.13 -11.92 -10.09
CA SER A 113 11.26 -12.59 -11.04
C SER A 113 10.99 -11.68 -12.24
N TYR A 114 10.85 -12.34 -13.38
CA TYR A 114 10.47 -11.76 -14.67
C TYR A 114 9.23 -12.47 -15.20
N GLY A 115 8.26 -11.72 -15.69
CA GLY A 115 6.99 -12.27 -16.18
C GLY A 115 6.43 -11.53 -17.38
N SER A 116 5.22 -11.91 -17.79
CA SER A 116 4.50 -11.28 -18.89
C SER A 116 4.33 -9.78 -18.68
N PHE A 117 4.17 -9.04 -19.78
CA PHE A 117 3.99 -7.59 -19.76
C PHE A 117 5.19 -6.85 -19.15
N ASN A 118 6.40 -7.36 -19.44
CA ASN A 118 7.66 -6.80 -18.93
C ASN A 118 7.64 -6.64 -17.40
N THR A 119 7.04 -7.61 -16.70
CA THR A 119 6.89 -7.52 -15.24
C THR A 119 8.17 -7.94 -14.55
N HIS A 120 8.74 -7.05 -13.76
CA HIS A 120 9.91 -7.26 -12.93
C HIS A 120 9.55 -7.11 -11.46
N LYS A 121 9.93 -8.08 -10.63
CA LYS A 121 9.80 -7.99 -9.18
C LYS A 121 11.14 -8.33 -8.55
N SER A 122 11.66 -7.45 -7.72
CA SER A 122 12.91 -7.65 -6.98
C SER A 122 12.67 -7.50 -5.50
N TYR A 123 13.33 -8.31 -4.70
CA TYR A 123 13.25 -8.29 -3.25
C TYR A 123 14.60 -8.61 -2.65
N VAL A 124 14.99 -7.86 -1.63
CA VAL A 124 16.17 -8.13 -0.81
C VAL A 124 15.84 -7.86 0.65
N ASN A 125 16.16 -8.82 1.50
CA ASN A 125 16.08 -8.69 2.95
C ASN A 125 17.41 -9.12 3.54
N PHE A 126 18.06 -8.22 4.25
CA PHE A 126 19.35 -8.47 4.89
C PHE A 126 19.32 -7.94 6.31
N GLY A 127 19.86 -8.71 7.23
CA GLY A 127 19.96 -8.27 8.61
C GLY A 127 21.03 -9.01 9.38
N GLN A 128 21.47 -8.39 10.48
CA GLN A 128 22.46 -8.94 11.38
C GLN A 128 22.18 -8.51 12.82
N THR A 129 22.39 -9.46 13.72
CA THR A 129 22.43 -9.20 15.16
C THR A 129 23.80 -9.56 15.69
N PHE A 130 24.49 -8.57 16.27
CA PHE A 130 25.80 -8.75 16.86
C PHE A 130 25.69 -9.34 18.27
N ALA A 131 26.80 -9.88 18.77
CA ALA A 131 26.86 -10.46 20.12
C ALA A 131 26.50 -9.44 21.23
N ASN A 132 26.76 -8.15 21.00
CA ASN A 132 26.37 -7.08 21.90
C ASN A 132 24.87 -6.72 21.81
N GLY A 133 24.07 -7.44 21.03
CA GLY A 133 22.64 -7.22 20.83
C GLY A 133 22.29 -6.08 19.88
N PHE A 134 23.24 -5.35 19.33
CA PHE A 134 22.98 -4.40 18.26
C PHE A 134 22.45 -5.15 17.03
N THR A 135 21.33 -4.70 16.50
CA THR A 135 20.63 -5.33 15.38
C THR A 135 20.33 -4.29 14.32
N TYR A 136 20.55 -4.63 13.06
CA TYR A 136 20.04 -3.87 11.93
C TYR A 136 19.43 -4.81 10.90
N GLU A 137 18.42 -4.30 10.20
CA GLU A 137 17.71 -5.00 9.12
C GLU A 137 17.45 -4.00 8.00
N ILE A 138 17.64 -4.42 6.76
CA ILE A 138 17.29 -3.65 5.57
C ILE A 138 16.41 -4.55 4.70
N ASN A 139 15.25 -4.05 4.38
CA ASN A 139 14.30 -4.68 3.47
C ASN A 139 14.04 -3.74 2.31
N ALA A 140 14.22 -4.20 1.09
CA ALA A 140 13.96 -3.43 -0.11
C ALA A 140 13.22 -4.29 -1.13
N PHE A 141 12.25 -3.70 -1.82
CA PHE A 141 11.59 -4.34 -2.93
C PHE A 141 11.20 -3.34 -4.02
N GLN A 142 11.03 -3.86 -5.21
CA GLN A 142 10.62 -3.12 -6.38
C GLN A 142 9.67 -3.98 -7.21
N ASN A 143 8.63 -3.37 -7.77
CA ASN A 143 7.79 -3.96 -8.80
C ASN A 143 7.73 -2.99 -9.98
N PHE A 144 7.77 -3.55 -11.18
CA PHE A 144 7.60 -2.85 -12.43
C PHE A 144 6.74 -3.71 -13.36
N SER A 145 5.84 -3.10 -14.12
CA SER A 145 5.12 -3.76 -15.20
C SER A 145 4.62 -2.73 -16.22
N ASP A 146 4.70 -3.04 -17.50
CA ASP A 146 4.08 -2.22 -18.55
C ASP A 146 2.56 -2.38 -18.54
N ASN A 147 2.03 -3.50 -17.98
CA ASN A 147 0.60 -3.83 -17.95
C ASN A 147 -0.07 -3.73 -19.33
N ASP A 148 0.66 -3.98 -20.40
CA ASP A 148 0.26 -3.78 -21.80
C ASP A 148 -0.52 -4.98 -22.38
N TYR A 149 -1.35 -5.60 -21.55
CA TYR A 149 -2.17 -6.75 -21.93
C TYR A 149 -3.35 -6.35 -22.83
N TYR A 150 -3.86 -7.36 -23.55
CA TYR A 150 -5.03 -7.18 -24.42
C TYR A 150 -6.34 -7.31 -23.66
N ILE A 151 -7.31 -6.50 -24.04
CA ILE A 151 -8.70 -6.58 -23.59
C ILE A 151 -9.64 -6.50 -24.79
N ASP A 152 -10.88 -6.96 -24.62
CA ASP A 152 -11.93 -6.78 -25.62
C ASP A 152 -12.81 -5.58 -25.21
N ASN A 153 -12.75 -4.50 -26.01
CA ASN A 153 -13.49 -3.28 -25.72
C ASN A 153 -14.00 -2.59 -27.00
N GLU A 154 -15.00 -1.75 -26.87
CA GLU A 154 -15.47 -0.90 -27.96
C GLU A 154 -14.46 0.19 -28.24
N VAL A 155 -14.24 0.49 -29.54
CA VAL A 155 -13.34 1.55 -29.98
C VAL A 155 -14.19 2.72 -30.44
N ARG A 156 -14.09 3.83 -29.72
CA ARG A 156 -14.72 5.07 -30.12
C ARG A 156 -13.92 5.70 -31.27
N ARG A 157 -14.42 5.56 -32.49
CA ARG A 157 -13.78 6.15 -33.68
C ARG A 157 -14.14 7.62 -33.81
N PHE A 158 -13.25 8.37 -34.40
CA PHE A 158 -13.42 9.79 -34.77
C PHE A 158 -12.69 10.08 -36.09
N GLU A 159 -13.04 11.16 -36.73
CA GLU A 159 -12.41 11.69 -37.93
C GLU A 159 -12.11 13.17 -37.72
N ILE A 160 -10.93 13.60 -38.14
CA ILE A 160 -10.54 15.01 -38.14
C ILE A 160 -10.87 15.56 -39.51
N MET A 161 -11.81 16.49 -39.56
CA MET A 161 -12.28 17.11 -40.78
C MET A 161 -11.25 18.16 -41.28
N GLU A 162 -11.36 18.56 -42.56
CA GLU A 162 -10.45 19.54 -43.15
C GLU A 162 -10.45 20.91 -42.44
N ASP A 163 -11.56 21.28 -41.81
CA ASP A 163 -11.69 22.50 -41.02
C ASP A 163 -11.16 22.35 -39.58
N GLY A 164 -10.60 21.17 -39.22
CA GLY A 164 -10.09 20.86 -37.89
C GLY A 164 -11.17 20.44 -36.90
N SER A 165 -12.44 20.39 -37.29
CA SER A 165 -13.51 19.88 -36.43
C SER A 165 -13.42 18.36 -36.25
N ILE A 166 -13.91 17.85 -35.12
CA ILE A 166 -13.90 16.42 -34.81
C ILE A 166 -15.29 15.84 -35.04
N TYR A 167 -15.37 14.89 -35.97
CA TYR A 167 -16.59 14.17 -36.27
C TYR A 167 -16.53 12.75 -35.60
N PHE A 168 -17.61 12.36 -34.93
CA PHE A 168 -17.77 11.04 -34.38
C PHE A 168 -18.78 10.24 -35.19
N PRO A 169 -18.34 9.32 -36.06
CA PRO A 169 -19.23 8.49 -36.83
C PRO A 169 -20.06 7.59 -35.89
N PRO A 170 -21.22 7.07 -36.38
CA PRO A 170 -21.98 6.06 -35.63
C PRO A 170 -21.08 4.90 -35.24
N GLN A 171 -21.05 4.57 -33.94
CA GLN A 171 -20.25 3.47 -33.43
C GLN A 171 -20.94 2.14 -33.75
N ASP A 172 -20.18 1.13 -34.11
CA ASP A 172 -20.70 -0.18 -34.51
C ASP A 172 -21.10 -1.08 -33.33
N GLY A 173 -20.81 -0.67 -32.09
CA GLY A 173 -21.08 -1.43 -30.88
C GLY A 173 -20.31 -2.76 -30.75
N LYS A 174 -19.30 -2.95 -31.63
CA LYS A 174 -18.49 -4.17 -31.60
C LYS A 174 -17.29 -4.02 -30.69
N LYS A 175 -16.98 -5.11 -30.03
CA LYS A 175 -15.73 -5.21 -29.24
C LYS A 175 -14.59 -5.64 -30.13
N TYR A 176 -13.49 -4.95 -29.98
CA TYR A 176 -12.22 -5.23 -30.65
C TYR A 176 -11.17 -5.60 -29.62
N ARG A 177 -10.28 -6.50 -30.01
CA ARG A 177 -9.12 -6.86 -29.19
C ARG A 177 -8.09 -5.73 -29.26
N VAL A 178 -7.99 -4.94 -28.21
CA VAL A 178 -7.14 -3.77 -28.09
C VAL A 178 -6.09 -3.94 -27.02
N LYS A 179 -4.94 -3.31 -27.19
CA LYS A 179 -3.83 -3.37 -26.25
C LYS A 179 -3.87 -2.14 -25.32
N ARG A 180 -3.60 -2.34 -24.05
CA ARG A 180 -3.35 -1.22 -23.12
C ARG A 180 -2.02 -0.56 -23.46
N PHE A 181 -1.90 0.76 -23.33
CA PHE A 181 -0.72 1.52 -23.71
C PHE A 181 -0.35 2.66 -22.73
N ASN A 182 -1.20 2.94 -21.73
CA ASN A 182 -0.98 3.91 -20.66
C ASN A 182 -1.37 3.32 -19.31
N ASP A 183 -0.74 2.20 -18.92
CA ASP A 183 -1.05 1.46 -17.69
C ASP A 183 0.21 0.99 -16.94
N GLN A 184 1.38 1.56 -17.29
CA GLN A 184 2.64 1.23 -16.64
C GLN A 184 2.56 1.52 -15.13
N PHE A 185 3.16 0.63 -14.37
CA PHE A 185 3.30 0.78 -12.93
C PHE A 185 4.72 0.47 -12.49
N HIS A 186 5.25 1.29 -11.60
CA HIS A 186 6.40 0.91 -10.81
C HIS A 186 6.32 1.45 -9.40
N ASN A 187 6.88 0.70 -8.45
CA ASN A 187 7.08 1.15 -7.09
C ASN A 187 8.37 0.59 -6.51
N GLU A 188 8.95 1.36 -5.61
CA GLU A 188 10.11 1.00 -4.81
C GLU A 188 9.80 1.23 -3.33
N ALA A 189 10.30 0.34 -2.49
CA ALA A 189 10.24 0.49 -1.04
C ALA A 189 11.56 0.08 -0.41
N VAL A 190 12.00 0.86 0.57
CA VAL A 190 13.14 0.55 1.43
C VAL A 190 12.72 0.77 2.88
N ILE A 191 12.91 -0.26 3.70
CA ILE A 191 12.63 -0.21 5.14
C ILE A 191 13.92 -0.59 5.85
N ALA A 192 14.50 0.37 6.54
CA ALA A 192 15.68 0.16 7.38
C ALA A 192 15.25 0.13 8.85
N LYS A 193 15.74 -0.86 9.59
CA LYS A 193 15.51 -1.00 11.03
C LYS A 193 16.86 -1.08 11.72
N LEU A 194 17.01 -0.40 12.86
CA LEU A 194 18.20 -0.49 13.71
C LEU A 194 17.79 -0.40 15.18
N GLY A 195 18.55 -1.09 16.03
CA GLY A 195 18.24 -1.09 17.45
C GLY A 195 19.01 -2.12 18.24
N PHE A 196 18.41 -2.54 19.35
CA PHE A 196 19.00 -3.50 20.28
C PHE A 196 18.00 -4.59 20.63
N THR A 197 18.50 -5.82 20.77
CA THR A 197 17.75 -6.97 21.24
C THR A 197 18.46 -7.67 22.39
N GLY A 198 17.70 -8.32 23.27
CA GLY A 198 18.25 -9.13 24.38
C GLY A 198 19.03 -8.33 25.43
N LYS A 199 18.63 -7.08 25.70
CA LYS A 199 19.23 -6.23 26.74
C LYS A 199 18.45 -6.33 28.05
N THR A 200 19.13 -6.08 29.16
CA THR A 200 18.50 -6.04 30.48
C THR A 200 17.40 -4.98 30.58
N TRP A 201 17.58 -3.85 29.88
CA TRP A 201 16.64 -2.73 29.85
C TRP A 201 15.60 -2.82 28.72
N ALA A 202 15.82 -3.68 27.71
CA ALA A 202 14.86 -3.92 26.62
C ALA A 202 15.09 -5.30 26.01
N ASP A 203 14.05 -6.11 25.93
CA ASP A 203 14.12 -7.34 25.13
C ASP A 203 14.18 -7.02 23.65
N ARG A 204 13.56 -5.90 23.25
CA ARG A 204 13.64 -5.35 21.90
C ARG A 204 13.38 -3.83 21.93
N LEU A 205 14.29 -3.08 21.36
CA LEU A 205 14.11 -1.67 20.99
C LEU A 205 14.56 -1.51 19.55
N MET A 206 13.64 -1.18 18.66
CA MET A 206 13.94 -0.97 17.22
C MET A 206 13.37 0.35 16.75
N PHE A 207 14.21 1.09 16.05
CA PHE A 207 13.83 2.24 15.24
C PHE A 207 13.75 1.79 13.79
N SER A 208 12.72 2.19 13.08
CA SER A 208 12.53 1.86 11.68
C SER A 208 12.25 3.12 10.88
N LEU A 209 12.77 3.16 9.66
CA LEU A 209 12.47 4.18 8.67
C LEU A 209 12.07 3.49 7.38
N GLY A 210 10.82 3.64 6.97
CA GLY A 210 10.32 3.23 5.67
C GLY A 210 10.25 4.41 4.72
N TYR A 211 10.72 4.22 3.49
CA TYR A 211 10.51 5.11 2.37
C TYR A 211 9.94 4.32 1.21
N THR A 212 8.90 4.85 0.57
CA THR A 212 8.31 4.26 -0.63
C THR A 212 8.05 5.33 -1.67
N HIS A 213 8.16 4.94 -2.92
CA HIS A 213 7.80 5.76 -4.06
C HIS A 213 6.97 4.92 -5.03
N PHE A 214 6.07 5.54 -5.78
CA PHE A 214 5.34 4.89 -6.86
C PHE A 214 5.01 5.85 -8.00
N TYR A 215 4.91 5.29 -9.19
CA TYR A 215 4.37 5.90 -10.39
C TYR A 215 3.38 4.95 -11.04
N LYS A 216 2.25 5.46 -11.47
CA LYS A 216 1.19 4.69 -12.11
C LYS A 216 0.56 5.49 -13.23
N GLU A 217 0.59 4.96 -14.43
CA GLU A 217 -0.23 5.42 -15.54
C GLU A 217 -1.67 4.97 -15.36
N ILE A 218 -2.60 5.70 -15.92
CA ILE A 218 -4.04 5.44 -15.77
C ILE A 218 -4.65 5.38 -17.17
N GLN A 219 -4.94 4.15 -17.62
CA GLN A 219 -5.46 3.92 -18.97
C GLN A 219 -6.93 4.28 -19.12
N THR A 220 -7.75 4.09 -18.07
CA THR A 220 -9.20 4.28 -18.16
C THR A 220 -9.75 5.08 -16.99
N GLY A 221 -10.89 5.72 -17.21
CA GLY A 221 -11.75 6.25 -16.16
C GLY A 221 -12.49 5.15 -15.40
N VAL A 222 -13.54 5.53 -14.68
CA VAL A 222 -14.44 4.59 -14.01
C VAL A 222 -15.11 3.67 -15.04
N TYR A 223 -15.43 4.22 -16.21
CA TYR A 223 -15.92 3.47 -17.36
C TYR A 223 -14.77 3.24 -18.34
N GLN A 224 -14.67 2.04 -18.87
CA GLN A 224 -13.62 1.67 -19.85
C GLN A 224 -13.76 2.39 -21.21
N GLU A 225 -14.88 3.06 -21.44
CA GLU A 225 -15.10 3.92 -22.62
C GLU A 225 -14.23 5.17 -22.61
N THR A 226 -13.86 5.66 -21.41
CA THR A 226 -12.97 6.82 -21.27
C THR A 226 -11.53 6.33 -21.26
N VAL A 227 -10.81 6.62 -22.33
CA VAL A 227 -9.42 6.20 -22.53
C VAL A 227 -8.49 7.39 -22.27
N PHE A 228 -7.49 7.17 -21.44
CA PHE A 228 -6.43 8.13 -21.17
C PHE A 228 -5.11 7.65 -21.78
N GLY A 229 -4.37 8.54 -22.41
CA GLY A 229 -3.05 8.25 -22.97
C GLY A 229 -1.90 8.90 -22.23
N GLU A 230 -2.19 9.89 -21.36
CA GLU A 230 -1.16 10.69 -20.68
C GLU A 230 -1.46 10.93 -19.20
N LYS A 231 -2.60 10.44 -18.72
CA LYS A 231 -2.97 10.57 -17.32
C LYS A 231 -2.12 9.67 -16.44
N PHE A 232 -1.63 10.19 -15.34
CA PHE A 232 -0.83 9.43 -14.38
C PHE A 232 -1.01 9.89 -12.94
N ARG A 233 -0.54 9.07 -12.03
CA ARG A 233 -0.45 9.32 -10.59
C ARG A 233 0.92 8.92 -10.09
N HIS A 234 1.49 9.72 -9.21
CA HIS A 234 2.73 9.37 -8.52
C HIS A 234 2.70 9.85 -7.07
N GLY A 235 3.55 9.29 -6.26
CA GLY A 235 3.62 9.70 -4.87
C GLY A 235 4.76 9.02 -4.12
N TYR A 236 4.89 9.41 -2.85
CA TYR A 236 5.86 8.82 -1.94
C TYR A 236 5.30 8.77 -0.53
N SER A 237 5.85 7.89 0.30
CA SER A 237 5.55 7.82 1.72
C SER A 237 6.83 7.77 2.54
N LEU A 238 6.81 8.42 3.71
CA LEU A 238 7.86 8.35 4.72
C LEU A 238 7.23 7.84 6.02
N MET A 239 7.80 6.77 6.57
CA MET A 239 7.19 6.00 7.66
C MET A 239 8.21 5.66 8.76
N PRO A 240 8.65 6.65 9.58
CA PRO A 240 9.40 6.35 10.78
C PRO A 240 8.53 5.65 11.82
N SER A 241 9.11 4.68 12.52
CA SER A 241 8.45 3.99 13.64
C SER A 241 9.44 3.56 14.71
N VAL A 242 8.91 3.29 15.90
CA VAL A 242 9.65 2.75 17.03
C VAL A 242 8.86 1.63 17.69
N GLU A 243 9.55 0.57 18.05
CA GLU A 243 9.03 -0.57 18.81
C GLU A 243 9.89 -0.77 20.05
N TYR A 244 9.25 -0.84 21.23
CA TYR A 244 9.88 -1.21 22.49
C TYR A 244 9.12 -2.37 23.12
N LYS A 245 9.86 -3.40 23.51
CA LYS A 245 9.30 -4.56 24.26
C LYS A 245 10.18 -4.85 25.47
N LYS A 246 9.52 -5.10 26.59
CA LYS A 246 10.15 -5.51 27.81
C LYS A 246 9.28 -6.50 28.58
N HIS A 247 9.79 -7.72 28.73
CA HIS A 247 9.22 -8.70 29.64
C HIS A 247 9.75 -8.48 31.05
N ASN A 248 8.92 -8.74 32.05
CA ASN A 248 9.28 -8.53 33.46
C ASN A 248 9.82 -7.11 33.74
N LEU A 249 9.09 -6.09 33.31
CA LEU A 249 9.53 -4.70 33.29
C LEU A 249 10.05 -4.21 34.65
N LEU A 250 9.25 -4.28 35.69
CA LEU A 250 9.60 -3.86 37.06
C LEU A 250 9.43 -5.04 38.04
N VAL A 251 8.44 -5.86 37.76
CA VAL A 251 8.11 -7.05 38.55
C VAL A 251 7.93 -8.24 37.60
N ARG A 252 8.09 -9.42 38.15
CA ARG A 252 7.94 -10.67 37.38
C ARG A 252 6.53 -10.74 36.76
N ASN A 253 6.44 -11.18 35.51
CA ASN A 253 5.20 -11.35 34.74
C ASN A 253 4.50 -10.04 34.35
N LEU A 254 5.16 -8.88 34.49
CA LEU A 254 4.68 -7.60 33.96
C LEU A 254 5.37 -7.32 32.63
N ASP A 255 4.64 -7.43 31.54
CA ASP A 255 5.16 -7.26 30.19
C ASP A 255 4.65 -5.94 29.58
N LEU A 256 5.56 -5.16 29.00
CA LEU A 256 5.26 -3.90 28.32
C LEU A 256 5.62 -4.00 26.83
N THR A 257 4.69 -3.57 25.98
CA THR A 257 4.94 -3.32 24.56
C THR A 257 4.48 -1.91 24.21
N LEU A 258 5.37 -1.12 23.65
CA LEU A 258 5.08 0.22 23.11
C LEU A 258 5.41 0.24 21.62
N THR A 259 4.53 0.80 20.82
CA THR A 259 4.81 1.10 19.42
C THR A 259 4.38 2.52 19.12
N ALA A 260 5.13 3.21 18.27
CA ALA A 260 4.71 4.48 17.71
C ALA A 260 5.16 4.55 16.25
N ASN A 261 4.32 5.12 15.40
CA ASN A 261 4.64 5.35 14.00
C ASN A 261 4.07 6.69 13.52
N TYR A 262 4.77 7.26 12.56
CA TYR A 262 4.34 8.42 11.82
C TYR A 262 4.35 8.08 10.33
N ASN A 263 3.25 8.37 9.65
CA ASN A 263 3.12 8.17 8.21
C ASN A 263 2.90 9.54 7.56
N HIS A 264 3.78 9.89 6.63
CA HIS A 264 3.61 11.01 5.73
C HIS A 264 3.47 10.47 4.31
N ASN A 265 2.30 10.64 3.74
CA ASN A 265 2.00 10.19 2.38
C ASN A 265 1.68 11.39 1.50
N PHE A 266 2.32 11.46 0.34
CA PHE A 266 2.05 12.42 -0.71
C PHE A 266 1.59 11.70 -1.97
N THR A 267 0.51 12.19 -2.57
CA THR A 267 0.02 11.70 -3.87
C THR A 267 -0.33 12.87 -4.76
N ASN A 268 0.07 12.79 -6.02
CA ASN A 268 -0.24 13.75 -7.07
C ASN A 268 -0.92 13.02 -8.23
N ASN A 269 -2.15 13.46 -8.60
CA ASN A 269 -2.86 12.99 -9.78
C ASN A 269 -2.77 14.05 -10.86
N VAL A 270 -2.40 13.64 -12.07
CA VAL A 270 -2.15 14.55 -13.19
C VAL A 270 -2.94 14.09 -14.41
N ASP A 271 -3.82 14.97 -14.88
CA ASP A 271 -4.55 14.89 -16.13
C ASP A 271 -4.56 16.31 -16.74
N THR A 272 -3.53 16.62 -17.50
CA THR A 272 -3.28 17.99 -18.00
C THR A 272 -3.04 18.08 -19.51
N ALA A 273 -3.00 16.92 -20.18
CA ALA A 273 -2.86 16.86 -21.63
C ALA A 273 -4.14 17.33 -22.32
N SER A 274 -4.02 17.86 -23.53
CA SER A 274 -5.16 18.26 -24.37
C SER A 274 -5.56 17.21 -25.40
N ARG A 275 -4.78 16.14 -25.50
CA ARG A 275 -5.02 15.03 -26.42
C ARG A 275 -6.05 14.06 -25.84
N HIS A 276 -7.03 13.68 -26.66
CA HIS A 276 -8.06 12.71 -26.30
C HIS A 276 -7.86 11.44 -27.11
N TYR A 277 -7.66 10.32 -26.43
CA TYR A 277 -7.27 9.05 -27.02
C TYR A 277 -8.46 8.09 -27.20
N ASN A 278 -8.35 7.23 -28.19
CA ASN A 278 -9.17 6.01 -28.28
C ASN A 278 -8.34 4.76 -27.96
N TRP A 279 -8.97 3.59 -27.98
CA TRP A 279 -8.30 2.31 -27.68
C TRP A 279 -7.27 1.86 -28.73
N LEU A 280 -7.20 2.51 -29.89
CA LEU A 280 -6.17 2.23 -30.90
C LEU A 280 -4.93 3.10 -30.68
N GLY A 281 -4.93 4.00 -29.69
CA GLY A 281 -3.87 4.98 -29.48
C GLY A 281 -3.96 6.17 -30.43
N GLU A 282 -5.02 6.27 -31.23
CA GLU A 282 -5.29 7.45 -32.03
C GLU A 282 -5.79 8.57 -31.14
N TYR A 283 -5.43 9.80 -31.44
CA TYR A 283 -5.85 10.96 -30.65
C TYR A 283 -6.25 12.16 -31.52
N TYR A 284 -7.07 13.00 -30.95
CA TYR A 284 -7.32 14.34 -31.42
C TYR A 284 -7.03 15.36 -30.31
N ASP A 285 -6.66 16.59 -30.72
CA ASP A 285 -6.43 17.71 -29.81
C ASP A 285 -7.50 18.76 -30.05
N ASN A 286 -8.32 19.04 -29.05
CA ASN A 286 -9.37 20.08 -29.13
C ASN A 286 -8.96 21.39 -28.44
N GLY A 287 -7.68 21.51 -28.03
CA GLY A 287 -7.14 22.67 -27.32
C GLY A 287 -7.59 22.80 -25.86
N VAL A 288 -8.45 21.91 -25.39
CA VAL A 288 -8.93 21.90 -23.98
C VAL A 288 -8.06 20.98 -23.15
N ARG A 289 -7.44 21.51 -22.13
CA ARG A 289 -6.55 20.74 -21.24
C ARG A 289 -7.33 19.80 -20.34
N GLY A 290 -6.79 18.58 -20.16
CA GLY A 290 -7.38 17.46 -19.44
C GLY A 290 -8.06 16.49 -20.42
N GLU A 291 -7.65 15.23 -20.45
CA GLU A 291 -8.18 14.20 -21.37
C GLU A 291 -9.67 13.93 -21.14
N GLN A 292 -10.17 14.10 -19.94
CA GLN A 292 -11.59 14.15 -19.61
C GLN A 292 -11.96 15.46 -18.94
N ALA A 293 -11.14 15.88 -17.98
CA ALA A 293 -11.27 17.14 -17.27
C ALA A 293 -9.92 17.49 -16.68
N TYR A 294 -9.51 18.74 -16.83
CA TYR A 294 -8.25 19.20 -16.24
C TYR A 294 -8.17 18.84 -14.77
N GLN A 295 -7.18 18.04 -14.39
CA GLN A 295 -6.93 17.65 -13.03
C GLN A 295 -5.44 17.74 -12.70
N ARG A 296 -5.11 18.51 -11.70
CA ARG A 296 -3.83 18.46 -11.02
C ARG A 296 -4.12 18.55 -9.53
N SER A 297 -4.24 17.39 -8.90
CA SER A 297 -4.63 17.32 -7.49
C SER A 297 -3.53 16.67 -6.65
N GLN A 298 -3.17 17.35 -5.58
CA GLN A 298 -2.18 16.91 -4.63
C GLN A 298 -2.87 16.64 -3.30
N SER A 299 -2.58 15.52 -2.69
CA SER A 299 -2.99 15.21 -1.33
C SER A 299 -1.79 14.85 -0.46
N LYS A 300 -1.79 15.37 0.76
CA LYS A 300 -0.83 15.04 1.82
C LYS A 300 -1.61 14.48 3.00
N ASN A 301 -1.36 13.22 3.31
CA ASN A 301 -1.90 12.59 4.51
C ASN A 301 -0.78 12.52 5.55
N THR A 302 -1.07 12.96 6.76
CA THR A 302 -0.19 12.77 7.91
C THR A 302 -0.96 12.04 8.98
N ASN A 303 -0.38 10.97 9.47
CA ASN A 303 -0.96 10.12 10.50
C ASN A 303 0.13 9.73 11.49
N TRP A 304 -0.12 9.87 12.78
CA TRP A 304 0.69 9.22 13.78
C TRP A 304 -0.19 8.36 14.69
N ASN A 305 0.34 7.22 15.07
CA ASN A 305 -0.29 6.30 16.00
C ASN A 305 0.73 5.92 17.08
N ALA A 306 0.23 5.76 18.29
CA ALA A 306 0.99 5.21 19.39
C ALA A 306 0.13 4.18 20.12
N THR A 307 0.71 3.03 20.42
CA THR A 307 0.03 1.99 21.21
C THR A 307 0.87 1.62 22.41
N GLY A 308 0.23 1.47 23.55
CA GLY A 308 0.82 0.95 24.77
C GLY A 308 0.03 -0.26 25.25
N ASN A 309 0.71 -1.35 25.46
CA ASN A 309 0.11 -2.60 25.96
C ASN A 309 0.88 -3.10 27.18
N LEU A 310 0.23 -3.11 28.33
CA LEU A 310 0.77 -3.57 29.60
C LEU A 310 -0.01 -4.81 30.05
N ASN A 311 0.68 -5.94 30.14
CA ASN A 311 0.10 -7.22 30.55
C ASN A 311 0.72 -7.66 31.88
N TYR A 312 -0.11 -7.88 32.89
CA TYR A 312 0.32 -8.42 34.17
C TYR A 312 -0.36 -9.76 34.44
N ARG A 313 0.43 -10.80 34.56
CA ARG A 313 -0.04 -12.15 34.92
C ARG A 313 0.21 -12.41 36.41
N PHE A 314 -0.86 -12.54 37.15
CA PHE A 314 -0.80 -12.84 38.60
C PHE A 314 -1.57 -14.10 38.93
N GLY A 315 -1.03 -14.85 39.88
CA GLY A 315 -1.54 -16.17 40.14
C GLY A 315 -1.30 -17.14 38.98
N ARG A 316 -2.13 -18.21 38.93
CA ARG A 316 -2.01 -19.24 37.87
C ARG A 316 -2.90 -18.98 36.64
N ILE A 317 -3.97 -18.22 36.81
CA ILE A 317 -5.05 -18.10 35.80
C ILE A 317 -5.48 -16.66 35.51
N HIS A 318 -4.97 -15.65 36.21
CA HIS A 318 -5.40 -14.27 36.05
C HIS A 318 -4.42 -13.47 35.21
N THR A 319 -4.94 -12.74 34.25
CA THR A 319 -4.19 -11.76 33.47
C THR A 319 -4.95 -10.43 33.45
N LEU A 320 -4.28 -9.37 33.82
CA LEU A 320 -4.76 -7.99 33.67
C LEU A 320 -4.04 -7.38 32.46
N THR A 321 -4.81 -6.89 31.52
CA THR A 321 -4.28 -6.17 30.35
C THR A 321 -4.78 -4.74 30.37
N PHE A 322 -3.83 -3.81 30.30
CA PHE A 322 -4.13 -2.40 30.00
C PHE A 322 -3.64 -2.09 28.60
N HIS A 323 -4.53 -1.62 27.75
CA HIS A 323 -4.24 -1.23 26.39
C HIS A 323 -4.66 0.23 26.15
N HIS A 324 -3.75 1.01 25.56
CA HIS A 324 -3.99 2.39 25.20
C HIS A 324 -3.58 2.62 23.73
N VAL A 325 -4.45 3.29 22.99
CA VAL A 325 -4.20 3.71 21.61
C VAL A 325 -4.40 5.22 21.53
N ALA A 326 -3.45 5.91 20.95
CA ALA A 326 -3.58 7.31 20.58
C ALA A 326 -3.28 7.45 19.08
N SER A 327 -4.14 8.13 18.36
CA SER A 327 -3.95 8.35 16.92
C SER A 327 -4.34 9.77 16.54
N ASN A 328 -3.73 10.23 15.47
CA ASN A 328 -4.04 11.51 14.86
C ASN A 328 -3.94 11.39 13.34
N PHE A 329 -4.94 11.86 12.63
CA PHE A 329 -4.97 11.90 11.18
C PHE A 329 -5.28 13.30 10.69
N ARG A 330 -4.58 13.73 9.64
CA ARG A 330 -4.83 14.97 8.92
C ARG A 330 -4.61 14.75 7.42
N ARG A 331 -5.54 15.26 6.62
CA ARG A 331 -5.37 15.36 5.17
C ARG A 331 -5.40 16.82 4.75
N THR A 332 -4.47 17.22 3.90
CA THR A 332 -4.53 18.47 3.15
C THR A 332 -4.53 18.14 1.67
N SER A 333 -5.43 18.78 0.93
CA SER A 333 -5.57 18.58 -0.51
C SER A 333 -5.50 19.93 -1.23
N ARG A 334 -4.92 19.92 -2.40
CA ARG A 334 -4.91 21.07 -3.33
C ARG A 334 -5.30 20.58 -4.69
N SER A 335 -6.37 21.08 -5.23
CA SER A 335 -6.78 20.83 -6.62
C SER A 335 -6.63 22.11 -7.40
N TYR A 336 -5.80 22.05 -8.45
CA TYR A 336 -5.58 23.16 -9.37
C TYR A 336 -6.60 23.00 -10.49
N THR A 337 -7.44 24.01 -10.68
CA THR A 337 -8.29 24.12 -11.88
C THR A 337 -7.49 24.78 -12.98
N GLY A 338 -7.85 24.59 -14.24
CA GLY A 338 -7.17 25.22 -15.39
C GLY A 338 -7.11 26.76 -15.35
N THR A 339 -7.91 27.38 -14.50
CA THR A 339 -7.83 28.77 -14.05
C THR A 339 -7.05 28.81 -12.74
N SER A 340 -6.35 29.87 -12.42
CA SER A 340 -5.41 30.02 -11.28
C SER A 340 -5.97 29.74 -9.87
N SER A 341 -7.16 29.20 -9.75
CA SER A 341 -7.82 28.91 -8.46
C SER A 341 -7.37 27.56 -7.89
N VAL A 342 -7.14 27.52 -6.58
CA VAL A 342 -6.82 26.33 -5.81
C VAL A 342 -8.03 25.97 -4.95
N LEU A 343 -8.57 24.77 -5.14
CA LEU A 343 -9.65 24.23 -4.30
C LEU A 343 -9.06 23.32 -3.23
N THR A 344 -9.51 23.51 -1.98
CA THR A 344 -9.12 22.71 -0.83
C THR A 344 -10.29 21.87 -0.28
N ALA A 345 -11.26 21.58 -1.14
CA ALA A 345 -12.54 20.96 -0.78
C ALA A 345 -12.43 19.55 -0.14
N PHE A 346 -11.26 18.89 -0.26
CA PHE A 346 -11.04 17.55 0.27
C PHE A 346 -10.11 17.51 1.49
N ASP A 347 -9.93 18.65 2.15
CA ASP A 347 -9.18 18.70 3.40
C ASP A 347 -9.96 17.96 4.50
N ILE A 348 -9.26 17.10 5.22
CA ILE A 348 -9.77 16.51 6.45
C ILE A 348 -9.02 17.20 7.59
N PRO A 349 -9.73 17.95 8.45
CA PRO A 349 -9.10 18.57 9.59
C PRO A 349 -8.48 17.53 10.51
N LYS A 350 -7.62 18.00 11.41
CA LYS A 350 -6.96 17.13 12.38
C LYS A 350 -8.02 16.41 13.25
N VAL A 351 -8.04 15.09 13.15
CA VAL A 351 -8.84 14.20 14.00
C VAL A 351 -7.89 13.51 14.96
N THR A 352 -8.12 13.67 16.25
CA THR A 352 -7.37 13.00 17.32
C THR A 352 -8.30 11.99 18.00
N ARG A 353 -7.86 10.79 18.20
CA ARG A 353 -8.54 9.69 18.89
C ARG A 353 -7.67 9.12 19.99
#